data_9f7c52a7af7be13360d57122747b1a6a
#
_entry.id   9f7c52a7af7be13360d57122747b1a6a
#
_cell.length_a   1.000
_cell.length_b   1.000
_cell.length_c   1.000
_cell.angle_alpha   90.00
_cell.angle_beta   90.00
_cell.angle_gamma   90.00
#
_symmetry.space_group_name_H-M   'P 1'
#
loop_
_entity.id
_entity.type
_entity.pdbx_description
1 polymer ?
#
loop_
_entity_poly.entity_id
_entity_poly.type
_entity_poly.pdbx_seq_one_letter_code
_entity_poly.pdbx_strand_id
1 'polypeptide(L)'
;IFTDKTLDNFFFLGLIKKIFPQAKVINCQRNPLASIMSILKNNLGDVSWAHNIEHIFSYFDLYYKKINFFKKSFPNFIYDLQFENFQNDPENESKKLMQFCNLSWNKKCLEFYKRKDIVSYTASHRQIRNPIYKDSIDKNQPYKGLLNRYGNKYNWFS
;
A
#
# COMPACT_ATOMS: atom_id res chain seq x y z
N ILE A 1 -20.23 8.19 0.94
CA ILE A 1 -18.88 7.68 1.27
C ILE A 1 -17.95 8.13 0.17
N PHE A 2 -16.81 8.68 0.50
CA PHE A 2 -15.72 8.98 -0.43
C PHE A 2 -14.44 8.33 0.06
N THR A 3 -13.51 8.11 -0.84
CA THR A 3 -12.18 7.59 -0.55
C THR A 3 -11.13 8.54 -1.13
N ASP A 4 -10.06 8.74 -0.41
CA ASP A 4 -8.84 9.38 -0.89
C ASP A 4 -7.70 8.37 -0.92
N LYS A 5 -6.98 8.32 -2.03
CA LYS A 5 -5.82 7.46 -2.23
C LYS A 5 -4.64 8.30 -2.68
N THR A 6 -4.19 9.20 -1.83
CA THR A 6 -2.97 9.98 -2.03
C THR A 6 -1.80 9.32 -1.31
N LEU A 7 -0.66 9.20 -1.98
CA LEU A 7 0.52 8.53 -1.46
C LEU A 7 1.00 9.13 -0.13
N ASP A 8 0.94 10.46 -0.03
CA ASP A 8 1.47 11.20 1.11
C ASP A 8 0.48 11.36 2.28
N ASN A 9 -0.71 10.75 2.24
CA ASN A 9 -1.71 10.85 3.30
C ASN A 9 -1.18 10.44 4.68
N PHE A 10 -0.19 9.55 4.74
CA PHE A 10 0.41 9.14 6.01
C PHE A 10 1.13 10.27 6.76
N PHE A 11 1.53 11.34 6.10
CA PHE A 11 2.06 12.53 6.76
C PHE A 11 0.98 13.28 7.55
N PHE A 12 -0.27 13.20 7.11
CA PHE A 12 -1.40 13.99 7.59
C PHE A 12 -2.37 13.21 8.48
N LEU A 13 -2.03 11.99 8.92
CA LEU A 13 -2.94 11.13 9.69
C LEU A 13 -3.49 11.81 10.96
N GLY A 14 -2.70 12.62 11.64
CA GLY A 14 -3.15 13.39 12.81
C GLY A 14 -4.20 14.43 12.44
N LEU A 15 -4.00 15.13 11.34
CA LEU A 15 -4.96 16.11 10.81
C LEU A 15 -6.24 15.42 10.33
N ILE A 16 -6.10 14.33 9.58
CA ILE A 16 -7.23 13.51 9.12
C ILE A 16 -8.07 13.05 10.32
N LYS A 17 -7.42 12.53 11.38
CA LYS A 17 -8.13 12.08 12.58
C LYS A 17 -8.87 13.22 13.29
N LYS A 18 -8.28 14.41 13.30
CA LYS A 18 -8.88 15.61 13.93
C LYS A 18 -10.08 16.14 13.14
N ILE A 19 -9.96 16.24 11.80
CA ILE A 19 -11.01 16.81 10.94
C ILE A 19 -12.11 15.78 10.68
N PHE A 20 -11.75 14.51 10.51
CA PHE A 20 -12.65 13.41 10.21
C PHE A 20 -12.55 12.31 11.29
N PRO A 21 -13.12 12.50 12.48
CA PRO A 21 -12.98 11.55 13.61
C PRO A 21 -13.42 10.13 13.28
N GLN A 22 -14.37 9.98 12.34
CA GLN A 22 -14.91 8.68 11.88
C GLN A 22 -14.17 8.09 10.68
N ALA A 23 -13.15 8.78 10.13
CA ALA A 23 -12.38 8.25 9.02
C ALA A 23 -11.71 6.93 9.41
N LYS A 24 -11.65 6.02 8.45
CA LYS A 24 -10.91 4.76 8.54
C LYS A 24 -9.69 4.84 7.62
N VAL A 25 -8.55 4.45 8.12
CA VAL A 25 -7.30 4.44 7.35
C VAL A 25 -6.96 3.00 6.98
N ILE A 26 -6.83 2.74 5.68
CA ILE A 26 -6.38 1.45 5.17
C ILE A 26 -4.92 1.61 4.76
N ASN A 27 -4.06 0.93 5.47
CA ASN A 27 -2.63 0.91 5.23
C ASN A 27 -2.28 -0.28 4.33
N CYS A 28 -2.19 -0.04 3.02
CA CYS A 28 -1.85 -1.08 2.06
C CYS A 28 -0.34 -1.37 2.12
N GLN A 29 0.02 -2.50 2.71
CA GLN A 29 1.39 -2.97 2.83
C GLN A 29 1.70 -4.02 1.77
N ARG A 30 2.93 -4.00 1.30
CA ARG A 30 3.51 -4.98 0.41
C ARG A 30 4.95 -5.26 0.83
N ASN A 31 5.48 -6.41 0.44
CA ASN A 31 6.90 -6.73 0.64
C ASN A 31 7.79 -5.53 0.24
N PRO A 32 8.65 -5.03 1.15
CA PRO A 32 9.44 -3.82 0.91
C PRO A 32 10.35 -3.93 -0.30
N LEU A 33 11.03 -5.08 -0.50
CA LEU A 33 11.88 -5.33 -1.65
C LEU A 33 11.07 -5.22 -2.96
N ALA A 34 9.89 -5.85 -2.99
CA ALA A 34 9.01 -5.79 -4.16
C ALA A 34 8.52 -4.37 -4.45
N SER A 35 8.24 -3.58 -3.39
CA SER A 35 7.82 -2.18 -3.51
C SER A 35 8.95 -1.31 -4.04
N ILE A 36 10.16 -1.40 -3.49
CA ILE A 36 11.34 -0.65 -3.93
C ILE A 36 11.67 -0.99 -5.39
N MET A 37 11.68 -2.27 -5.74
CA MET A 37 11.92 -2.69 -7.13
C MET A 37 10.85 -2.18 -8.09
N SER A 38 9.59 -2.11 -7.64
CA SER A 38 8.51 -1.53 -8.45
C SER A 38 8.72 -0.03 -8.69
N ILE A 39 9.12 0.72 -7.67
CA ILE A 39 9.42 2.16 -7.78
C ILE A 39 10.54 2.38 -8.80
N LEU A 40 11.66 1.65 -8.66
CA LEU A 40 12.81 1.77 -9.54
C LEU A 40 12.49 1.42 -11.00
N LYS A 41 11.59 0.44 -11.24
CA LYS A 41 11.20 0.02 -12.59
C LYS A 41 10.20 0.96 -13.28
N ASN A 42 9.33 1.62 -12.52
CA ASN A 42 8.22 2.39 -13.10
C ASN A 42 8.56 3.85 -13.38
N ASN A 43 9.77 4.32 -13.05
CA ASN A 43 10.23 5.69 -13.30
C ASN A 43 9.14 6.74 -13.02
N LEU A 44 8.78 6.89 -11.75
CA LEU A 44 7.69 7.77 -11.30
C LEU A 44 8.09 9.25 -11.46
N GLY A 45 7.93 9.83 -12.64
CA GLY A 45 8.44 11.14 -13.04
C GLY A 45 8.08 12.29 -12.11
N ASP A 46 6.86 12.27 -11.55
CA ASP A 46 6.35 13.33 -10.67
C ASP A 46 6.72 13.14 -9.20
N VAL A 47 7.50 12.09 -8.85
CA VAL A 47 7.84 11.75 -7.47
C VAL A 47 9.35 11.89 -7.27
N SER A 48 9.80 13.06 -6.80
CA SER A 48 11.22 13.42 -6.70
C SER A 48 12.09 12.45 -5.91
N TRP A 49 11.58 11.91 -4.79
CA TRP A 49 12.33 10.95 -3.97
C TRP A 49 12.45 9.55 -4.61
N ALA A 50 11.64 9.23 -5.63
CA ALA A 50 11.62 7.91 -6.26
C ALA A 50 12.82 7.66 -7.19
N HIS A 51 13.63 8.66 -7.48
CA HIS A 51 14.77 8.60 -8.41
C HIS A 51 16.13 8.38 -7.74
N ASN A 52 16.17 8.37 -6.41
CA ASN A 52 17.38 8.12 -5.63
C ASN A 52 17.11 7.01 -4.61
N ILE A 53 17.96 6.01 -4.60
CA ILE A 53 17.76 4.83 -3.75
C ILE A 53 17.80 5.15 -2.25
N GLU A 54 18.67 6.07 -1.83
CA GLU A 54 18.76 6.50 -0.42
C GLU A 54 17.51 7.29 -0.01
N HIS A 55 16.97 8.09 -0.91
CA HIS A 55 15.72 8.82 -0.69
C HIS A 55 14.54 7.85 -0.60
N ILE A 56 14.49 6.80 -1.42
CA ILE A 56 13.47 5.75 -1.33
C ILE A 56 13.51 5.10 0.06
N PHE A 57 14.67 4.67 0.53
CA PHE A 57 14.80 4.07 1.86
C PHE A 57 14.44 5.04 2.98
N SER A 58 14.85 6.30 2.88
CA SER A 58 14.50 7.34 3.87
C SER A 58 13.00 7.61 3.91
N TYR A 59 12.33 7.62 2.76
CA TYR A 59 10.88 7.79 2.66
C TYR A 59 10.13 6.62 3.30
N PHE A 60 10.56 5.37 3.03
CA PHE A 60 9.99 4.19 3.67
C PHE A 60 10.20 4.19 5.19
N ASP A 61 11.38 4.58 5.67
CA ASP A 61 11.66 4.67 7.10
C ASP A 61 10.72 5.67 7.79
N LEU A 62 10.53 6.83 7.18
CA LEU A 62 9.59 7.84 7.67
C LEU A 62 8.15 7.33 7.66
N TYR A 63 7.74 6.64 6.60
CA TYR A 63 6.43 6.00 6.50
C TYR A 63 6.22 4.99 7.65
N TYR A 64 7.14 4.04 7.86
CA TYR A 64 7.00 3.06 8.93
C TYR A 64 6.97 3.69 10.32
N LYS A 65 7.82 4.69 10.57
CA LYS A 65 7.82 5.44 11.83
C LYS A 65 6.47 6.13 12.09
N LYS A 66 5.92 6.81 11.08
CA LYS A 66 4.64 7.50 11.19
C LYS A 66 3.48 6.52 11.41
N ILE A 67 3.37 5.49 10.59
CA ILE A 67 2.31 4.48 10.74
C ILE A 67 2.36 3.82 12.12
N ASN A 68 3.54 3.40 12.57
CA ASN A 68 3.70 2.78 13.89
C ASN A 68 3.34 3.71 15.04
N PHE A 69 3.70 4.99 14.94
CA PHE A 69 3.30 5.99 15.91
C PHE A 69 1.78 6.13 16.00
N PHE A 70 1.09 6.29 14.87
CA PHE A 70 -0.36 6.47 14.85
C PHE A 70 -1.13 5.21 15.25
N LYS A 71 -0.62 4.02 14.93
CA LYS A 71 -1.20 2.75 15.40
C LYS A 71 -1.16 2.62 16.91
N LYS A 72 -0.04 3.04 17.54
CA LYS A 72 0.09 3.04 19.00
C LYS A 72 -0.80 4.11 19.65
N SER A 73 -0.88 5.30 19.04
CA SER A 73 -1.65 6.42 19.60
C SER A 73 -3.15 6.28 19.43
N PHE A 74 -3.60 5.62 18.40
CA PHE A 74 -5.02 5.49 18.04
C PHE A 74 -5.37 4.05 17.65
N PRO A 75 -5.62 3.16 18.63
CA PRO A 75 -6.06 1.80 18.35
C PRO A 75 -7.30 1.77 17.45
N ASN A 76 -7.36 0.82 16.51
CA ASN A 76 -8.47 0.65 15.55
C ASN A 76 -8.68 1.80 14.54
N PHE A 77 -7.76 2.76 14.45
CA PHE A 77 -7.80 3.81 13.44
C PHE A 77 -7.25 3.35 12.09
N ILE A 78 -6.21 2.51 12.13
CA ILE A 78 -5.49 2.02 10.95
C ILE A 78 -5.67 0.52 10.81
N TYR A 79 -6.09 0.05 9.64
CA TYR A 79 -6.13 -1.36 9.25
C TYR A 79 -4.98 -1.66 8.30
N ASP A 80 -4.15 -2.66 8.63
CA ASP A 80 -3.10 -3.14 7.74
C ASP A 80 -3.67 -4.16 6.75
N LEU A 81 -3.69 -3.80 5.49
CA LEU A 81 -4.00 -4.71 4.40
C LEU A 81 -2.70 -5.21 3.78
N GLN A 82 -2.34 -6.45 4.07
CA GLN A 82 -1.19 -7.10 3.45
C GLN A 82 -1.53 -7.55 2.03
N PHE A 83 -0.84 -7.00 1.04
CA PHE A 83 -1.10 -7.28 -0.36
C PHE A 83 -0.96 -8.76 -0.70
N GLU A 84 0.04 -9.42 -0.16
CA GLU A 84 0.31 -10.84 -0.38
C GLU A 84 -0.80 -11.73 0.19
N ASN A 85 -1.33 -11.40 1.37
CA ASN A 85 -2.48 -12.10 1.95
C ASN A 85 -3.72 -11.88 1.10
N PHE A 86 -3.93 -10.62 0.65
CA PHE A 86 -5.05 -10.28 -0.22
C PHE A 86 -4.99 -11.02 -1.57
N GLN A 87 -3.81 -11.23 -2.14
CA GLN A 87 -3.63 -12.05 -3.35
C GLN A 87 -3.90 -13.54 -3.11
N ASN A 88 -3.58 -14.05 -1.92
CA ASN A 88 -3.75 -15.46 -1.58
C ASN A 88 -5.21 -15.81 -1.27
N ASP A 89 -5.90 -14.93 -0.55
CA ASP A 89 -7.30 -15.12 -0.12
C ASP A 89 -8.10 -13.81 -0.23
N PRO A 90 -8.39 -13.37 -1.48
CA PRO A 90 -9.02 -12.07 -1.72
C PRO A 90 -10.43 -11.99 -1.13
N GLU A 91 -11.15 -13.11 -1.04
CA GLU A 91 -12.51 -13.10 -0.49
C GLU A 91 -12.51 -12.81 1.00
N ASN A 92 -11.75 -13.57 1.79
CA ASN A 92 -11.72 -13.37 3.24
C ASN A 92 -11.06 -12.04 3.61
N GLU A 93 -9.98 -11.65 2.94
CA GLU A 93 -9.32 -10.37 3.21
C GLU A 93 -10.22 -9.17 2.85
N SER A 94 -10.98 -9.24 1.76
CA SER A 94 -11.97 -8.19 1.44
C SER A 94 -13.13 -8.15 2.43
N LYS A 95 -13.58 -9.30 2.95
CA LYS A 95 -14.60 -9.35 4.03
C LYS A 95 -14.11 -8.65 5.29
N LYS A 96 -12.89 -8.96 5.75
CA LYS A 96 -12.27 -8.30 6.92
C LYS A 96 -12.15 -6.80 6.71
N LEU A 97 -11.71 -6.38 5.52
CA LEU A 97 -11.59 -4.97 5.16
C LEU A 97 -12.94 -4.24 5.21
N MET A 98 -13.99 -4.83 4.63
CA MET A 98 -15.33 -4.23 4.67
C MET A 98 -15.87 -4.15 6.10
N GLN A 99 -15.64 -5.19 6.91
CA GLN A 99 -16.01 -5.17 8.34
C GLN A 99 -15.30 -4.02 9.08
N PHE A 100 -14.00 -3.84 8.87
CA PHE A 100 -13.27 -2.71 9.46
C PHE A 100 -13.87 -1.36 9.03
N CYS A 101 -14.28 -1.23 7.77
CA CYS A 101 -14.89 -0.02 7.22
C CYS A 101 -16.36 0.17 7.64
N ASN A 102 -16.97 -0.75 8.39
CA ASN A 102 -18.39 -0.79 8.71
C ASN A 102 -19.27 -0.83 7.45
N LEU A 103 -18.85 -1.56 6.43
CA LEU A 103 -19.54 -1.73 5.16
C LEU A 103 -19.96 -3.18 4.96
N SER A 104 -21.11 -3.37 4.32
CA SER A 104 -21.54 -4.70 3.89
C SER A 104 -20.66 -5.19 2.75
N TRP A 105 -20.17 -6.42 2.88
CA TRP A 105 -19.42 -7.06 1.81
C TRP A 105 -20.32 -7.49 0.65
N ASN A 106 -19.83 -7.36 -0.57
CA ASN A 106 -20.50 -7.84 -1.77
C ASN A 106 -19.47 -8.48 -2.70
N LYS A 107 -19.82 -9.63 -3.29
CA LYS A 107 -18.95 -10.38 -4.22
C LYS A 107 -18.45 -9.53 -5.40
N LYS A 108 -19.22 -8.52 -5.81
CA LYS A 108 -18.79 -7.55 -6.84
C LYS A 108 -17.49 -6.82 -6.50
N CYS A 109 -17.07 -6.77 -5.23
CA CYS A 109 -15.77 -6.23 -4.84
C CYS A 109 -14.61 -6.99 -5.50
N LEU A 110 -14.77 -8.29 -5.75
CA LEU A 110 -13.78 -9.13 -6.40
C LEU A 110 -13.85 -9.09 -7.93
N GLU A 111 -14.92 -8.50 -8.48
CA GLU A 111 -15.17 -8.39 -9.91
C GLU A 111 -14.88 -6.99 -10.46
N PHE A 112 -14.08 -6.20 -9.74
CA PHE A 112 -13.74 -4.82 -10.09
C PHE A 112 -13.20 -4.68 -11.53
N TYR A 113 -12.49 -5.68 -12.02
CA TYR A 113 -11.91 -5.71 -13.36
C TYR A 113 -12.96 -5.76 -14.49
N LYS A 114 -14.19 -6.17 -14.17
CA LYS A 114 -15.33 -6.19 -15.13
C LYS A 114 -15.94 -4.80 -15.33
N ARG A 115 -15.63 -3.82 -14.45
CA ARG A 115 -16.18 -2.46 -14.54
C ARG A 115 -15.58 -1.71 -15.73
N LYS A 116 -16.44 -1.18 -16.58
CA LYS A 116 -16.08 -0.38 -17.77
C LYS A 116 -16.39 1.11 -17.59
N ASP A 117 -17.14 1.45 -16.55
CA ASP A 117 -17.64 2.78 -16.24
C ASP A 117 -16.62 3.67 -15.52
N ILE A 118 -15.51 3.10 -15.05
CA ILE A 118 -14.45 3.85 -14.36
C ILE A 118 -13.22 3.97 -15.26
N VAL A 119 -12.83 5.22 -15.51
CA VAL A 119 -11.55 5.53 -16.14
C VAL A 119 -10.50 5.70 -15.03
N SER A 120 -9.37 5.04 -15.17
CA SER A 120 -8.23 5.20 -14.26
C SER A 120 -7.07 5.85 -14.99
N TYR A 121 -6.58 6.94 -14.43
CA TYR A 121 -5.43 7.70 -14.95
C TYR A 121 -4.11 7.35 -14.23
N THR A 122 -4.10 6.28 -13.42
CA THR A 122 -2.91 5.87 -12.66
C THR A 122 -2.04 4.91 -13.45
N ALA A 123 -0.76 4.78 -13.08
CA ALA A 123 0.17 3.80 -13.66
C ALA A 123 -0.36 2.35 -13.65
N SER A 124 -1.31 2.05 -12.76
CA SER A 124 -1.94 0.73 -12.62
C SER A 124 -3.18 0.53 -13.52
N HIS A 125 -3.49 1.44 -14.46
CA HIS A 125 -4.72 1.38 -15.25
C HIS A 125 -4.92 0.05 -16.00
N ARG A 126 -3.84 -0.60 -16.43
CA ARG A 126 -3.88 -1.94 -17.08
C ARG A 126 -4.12 -3.04 -16.05
N GLN A 127 -3.55 -2.93 -14.85
CA GLN A 127 -3.64 -3.94 -13.81
C GLN A 127 -5.06 -4.07 -13.26
N ILE A 128 -5.79 -2.96 -13.08
CA ILE A 128 -7.17 -2.98 -12.61
C ILE A 128 -8.18 -3.57 -13.59
N ARG A 129 -7.77 -3.86 -14.83
CA ARG A 129 -8.60 -4.53 -15.85
C ARG A 129 -8.41 -6.05 -15.87
N ASN A 130 -7.56 -6.56 -15.00
CA ASN A 130 -7.33 -7.99 -14.84
C ASN A 130 -7.80 -8.47 -13.48
N PRO A 131 -8.23 -9.74 -13.35
CA PRO A 131 -8.47 -10.35 -12.05
C PRO A 131 -7.24 -10.23 -11.15
N ILE A 132 -7.44 -10.38 -9.83
CA ILE A 132 -6.34 -10.47 -8.89
C ILE A 132 -5.46 -11.66 -9.28
N TYR A 133 -4.18 -11.41 -9.51
CA TYR A 133 -3.20 -12.44 -9.88
C TYR A 133 -2.13 -12.55 -8.80
N LYS A 134 -1.60 -13.75 -8.65
CA LYS A 134 -0.48 -13.98 -7.74
C LYS A 134 0.80 -13.52 -8.42
N ASP A 135 1.48 -12.56 -7.80
CA ASP A 135 2.80 -12.12 -8.23
C ASP A 135 3.87 -12.93 -7.48
N SER A 136 4.87 -13.43 -8.19
CA SER A 136 5.97 -14.12 -7.53
C SER A 136 6.83 -13.10 -6.76
N ILE A 137 6.90 -13.26 -5.43
CA ILE A 137 7.81 -12.49 -4.57
C ILE A 137 9.26 -12.77 -4.96
N ASP A 138 9.54 -13.99 -5.40
CA ASP A 138 10.89 -14.49 -5.69
C ASP A 138 11.59 -13.77 -6.85
N LYS A 139 10.83 -13.20 -7.79
CA LYS A 139 11.41 -12.46 -8.93
C LYS A 139 12.29 -11.27 -8.53
N ASN A 140 12.16 -10.76 -7.32
CA ASN A 140 12.95 -9.64 -6.82
C ASN A 140 14.11 -10.07 -5.92
N GLN A 141 14.18 -11.33 -5.48
CA GLN A 141 15.23 -11.85 -4.61
C GLN A 141 16.65 -11.64 -5.13
N PRO A 142 16.94 -11.80 -6.43
CA PRO A 142 18.27 -11.54 -6.96
C PRO A 142 18.79 -10.13 -6.69
N TYR A 143 17.91 -9.16 -6.50
CA TYR A 143 18.26 -7.76 -6.24
C TYR A 143 18.46 -7.44 -4.75
N LYS A 144 18.06 -8.35 -3.84
CA LYS A 144 18.18 -8.13 -2.40
C LYS A 144 19.61 -7.80 -1.98
N GLY A 145 20.58 -8.56 -2.48
CA GLY A 145 22.00 -8.34 -2.19
C GLY A 145 22.49 -6.94 -2.56
N LEU A 146 22.06 -6.41 -3.70
CA LEU A 146 22.41 -5.05 -4.15
C LEU A 146 21.82 -3.96 -3.25
N LEU A 147 20.65 -4.20 -2.69
CA LEU A 147 19.95 -3.24 -1.84
C LEU A 147 20.36 -3.31 -0.37
N ASN A 148 20.97 -4.41 0.08
CA ASN A 148 21.37 -4.60 1.48
C ASN A 148 22.28 -3.48 1.99
N ARG A 149 23.18 -2.96 1.17
CA ARG A 149 24.07 -1.85 1.56
C ARG A 149 23.33 -0.58 1.97
N TYR A 150 22.11 -0.38 1.47
CA TYR A 150 21.22 0.74 1.84
C TYR A 150 20.25 0.35 2.95
N GLY A 151 19.80 -0.90 2.93
CA GLY A 151 18.71 -1.40 3.74
C GLY A 151 19.09 -1.95 5.10
N ASN A 152 20.33 -2.44 5.29
CA ASN A 152 20.75 -3.13 6.52
C ASN A 152 20.60 -2.31 7.81
N LYS A 153 20.57 -0.99 7.72
CA LYS A 153 20.32 -0.11 8.86
C LYS A 153 18.83 0.03 9.24
N TYR A 154 17.92 -0.55 8.47
CA TYR A 154 16.48 -0.42 8.67
C TYR A 154 15.85 -1.76 9.01
N ASN A 155 15.28 -1.90 10.20
CA ASN A 155 14.66 -3.14 10.69
C ASN A 155 13.47 -3.61 9.83
N TRP A 156 12.83 -2.70 9.11
CA TRP A 156 11.69 -3.03 8.26
C TRP A 156 12.08 -3.64 6.89
N PHE A 157 13.38 -3.62 6.55
CA PHE A 157 13.87 -4.15 5.27
C PHE A 157 14.42 -5.58 5.36
N SER A 158 14.67 -6.09 6.57
CA SER A 158 15.26 -7.42 6.83
C SER A 158 14.41 -8.57 6.32
#